data_40327a3a863ce32c15223a98d94438b4
#
_entry.id   40327a3a863ce32c15223a98d94438b4
#
_cell.length_a   1.000
_cell.length_b   1.000
_cell.length_c   1.000
_cell.angle_alpha   90.00
_cell.angle_beta   90.00
_cell.angle_gamma   90.00
#
_symmetry.space_group_name_H-M   'P 1'
#
loop_
_entity.id
_entity.type
_entity.pdbx_description
1 polymer ?
#
loop_
_entity_poly.entity_id
_entity_poly.type
_entity_poly.pdbx_seq_one_letter_code
_entity_poly.pdbx_strand_id
1 'polypeptide(L)'
;KAVQWKDILLPATGHNYQNGICGNCGANDPTYVDIHPGTPKVKAKAKAKGVRKIKLSWSKAKDAQGYIVYRYNAKTRKYAVIANTKKTAYTDKKRTPGTVYRYLVKAYGVSLNKKVIYGQVSNCASAVTKPQTPKITSVKKAGTTKAMIQLKTKRNVKGYQLYEYMWQTKKFKLVGKIEGKKYYKYDSKKKKFTRDRKSKVVQNAKKKTIS
;
A
#
# COMPACT_ATOMS: atom_id res chain seq x y z
N LYS A 1 -81.16 -3.40 19.62
CA LYS A 1 -80.27 -2.32 20.10
C LYS A 1 -78.88 -2.64 19.62
N ALA A 2 -78.36 -1.85 18.66
CA ALA A 2 -76.99 -1.98 18.18
C ALA A 2 -76.05 -1.47 19.26
N VAL A 3 -75.06 -2.27 19.64
CA VAL A 3 -73.97 -1.87 20.52
C VAL A 3 -72.99 -1.11 19.64
N GLN A 4 -72.90 0.19 19.83
CA GLN A 4 -71.84 1.01 19.22
C GLN A 4 -70.54 0.74 19.99
N TRP A 5 -69.56 0.17 19.33
CA TRP A 5 -68.20 0.09 19.84
C TRP A 5 -67.61 1.50 19.78
N LYS A 6 -67.42 2.12 20.92
CA LYS A 6 -66.53 3.30 21.00
C LYS A 6 -65.12 2.81 20.75
N ASP A 7 -64.51 3.34 19.73
CA ASP A 7 -63.07 3.18 19.51
C ASP A 7 -62.33 3.73 20.72
N ILE A 8 -61.86 2.84 21.58
CA ILE A 8 -60.93 3.16 22.64
C ILE A 8 -59.60 3.42 21.90
N LEU A 9 -59.30 4.71 21.62
CA LEU A 9 -57.99 5.12 21.24
C LEU A 9 -57.04 4.86 22.43
N LEU A 10 -56.45 3.70 22.44
CA LEU A 10 -55.31 3.46 23.29
C LEU A 10 -54.22 4.43 22.90
N PRO A 11 -53.61 5.17 23.85
CA PRO A 11 -52.47 6.00 23.52
C PRO A 11 -51.42 5.11 22.86
N ALA A 12 -50.89 5.55 21.71
CA ALA A 12 -49.88 4.84 20.98
C ALA A 12 -48.70 4.61 21.93
N THR A 13 -48.62 3.41 22.50
CA THR A 13 -47.40 2.98 23.19
C THR A 13 -46.30 3.01 22.14
N GLY A 14 -45.28 3.86 22.36
CA GLY A 14 -44.22 4.05 21.41
C GLY A 14 -43.69 2.71 20.91
N HIS A 15 -43.54 2.59 19.59
CA HIS A 15 -43.00 1.37 18.99
C HIS A 15 -41.57 1.11 19.51
N ASN A 16 -41.31 -0.09 19.99
CA ASN A 16 -39.97 -0.53 20.37
C ASN A 16 -39.35 -1.29 19.19
N TYR A 17 -38.67 -0.56 18.31
CA TYR A 17 -38.07 -1.13 17.12
C TYR A 17 -36.70 -1.79 17.40
N GLN A 18 -36.56 -3.08 17.03
CA GLN A 18 -35.32 -3.82 17.04
C GLN A 18 -35.06 -4.34 15.61
N ASN A 19 -33.94 -3.96 15.01
CA ASN A 19 -33.59 -4.31 13.63
C ASN A 19 -34.68 -3.96 12.60
N GLY A 20 -35.37 -2.83 12.78
CA GLY A 20 -36.38 -2.35 11.86
C GLY A 20 -37.78 -2.94 12.05
N ILE A 21 -38.00 -3.78 13.06
CA ILE A 21 -39.28 -4.38 13.37
C ILE A 21 -39.67 -4.07 14.82
N CYS A 22 -40.89 -3.65 15.04
CA CYS A 22 -41.43 -3.45 16.39
C CYS A 22 -41.62 -4.79 17.08
N GLY A 23 -40.97 -5.00 18.23
CA GLY A 23 -41.10 -6.22 19.02
C GLY A 23 -42.51 -6.46 19.57
N ASN A 24 -43.35 -5.41 19.69
CA ASN A 24 -44.68 -5.52 20.28
C ASN A 24 -45.77 -5.78 19.23
N CYS A 25 -45.69 -5.20 18.04
CA CYS A 25 -46.75 -5.30 17.03
C CYS A 25 -46.29 -5.77 15.65
N GLY A 26 -44.99 -6.03 15.44
CA GLY A 26 -44.42 -6.47 14.16
C GLY A 26 -44.39 -5.38 13.09
N ALA A 27 -44.77 -4.13 13.39
CA ALA A 27 -44.72 -3.04 12.41
C ALA A 27 -43.30 -2.73 12.00
N ASN A 28 -43.10 -2.42 10.71
CA ASN A 28 -41.80 -1.96 10.21
C ASN A 28 -41.50 -0.53 10.69
N ASP A 29 -40.26 -0.30 11.10
CA ASP A 29 -39.76 1.03 11.38
C ASP A 29 -39.65 1.83 10.06
N PRO A 30 -40.45 2.87 9.86
CA PRO A 30 -40.40 3.66 8.61
C PRO A 30 -39.08 4.39 8.43
N THR A 31 -38.29 4.52 9.49
CA THR A 31 -36.95 5.15 9.48
C THR A 31 -35.81 4.14 9.38
N TYR A 32 -36.12 2.84 9.42
CA TYR A 32 -35.11 1.79 9.34
C TYR A 32 -34.66 1.59 7.90
N VAL A 33 -33.41 1.92 7.64
CA VAL A 33 -32.76 1.61 6.37
C VAL A 33 -31.75 0.49 6.62
N ASP A 34 -31.99 -0.63 5.99
CA ASP A 34 -31.08 -1.78 6.02
C ASP A 34 -29.86 -1.47 5.13
N ILE A 35 -28.78 -1.05 5.78
CA ILE A 35 -27.55 -0.65 5.11
C ILE A 35 -26.55 -1.81 5.14
N HIS A 36 -26.25 -2.36 3.97
CA HIS A 36 -25.24 -3.38 3.79
C HIS A 36 -24.07 -2.85 2.94
N PRO A 37 -23.07 -2.18 3.54
CA PRO A 37 -21.94 -1.66 2.79
C PRO A 37 -21.20 -2.77 2.02
N GLY A 38 -21.13 -2.62 0.71
CA GLY A 38 -20.48 -3.59 -0.18
C GLY A 38 -18.97 -3.67 0.04
N THR A 39 -18.35 -4.72 -0.50
CA THR A 39 -16.91 -4.97 -0.40
C THR A 39 -16.12 -4.18 -1.44
N PRO A 40 -15.23 -3.25 -1.06
CA PRO A 40 -14.42 -2.50 -2.02
C PRO A 40 -13.32 -3.38 -2.64
N LYS A 41 -13.07 -3.23 -3.95
CA LYS A 41 -11.92 -3.82 -4.62
C LYS A 41 -10.74 -2.86 -4.56
N VAL A 42 -9.67 -3.24 -3.87
CA VAL A 42 -8.51 -2.36 -3.62
C VAL A 42 -7.37 -2.63 -4.59
N LYS A 43 -6.78 -1.55 -5.11
CA LYS A 43 -5.53 -1.56 -5.89
C LYS A 43 -4.49 -0.70 -5.17
N ALA A 44 -3.29 -1.22 -4.97
CA ALA A 44 -2.17 -0.50 -4.39
C ALA A 44 -1.08 -0.29 -5.43
N LYS A 45 -0.67 0.95 -5.68
CA LYS A 45 0.39 1.31 -6.61
C LYS A 45 1.46 2.15 -5.93
N ALA A 46 2.73 1.75 -6.07
CA ALA A 46 3.86 2.59 -5.71
C ALA A 46 4.12 3.59 -6.84
N LYS A 47 4.00 4.90 -6.56
CA LYS A 47 4.27 5.94 -7.58
C LYS A 47 5.77 6.10 -7.84
N ALA A 48 6.13 6.37 -9.11
CA ALA A 48 7.50 6.59 -9.56
C ALA A 48 8.20 7.77 -8.88
N LYS A 49 7.49 8.85 -8.58
CA LYS A 49 8.01 10.08 -7.94
C LYS A 49 7.99 10.05 -6.40
N GLY A 50 8.05 8.91 -5.76
CA GLY A 50 8.00 8.90 -4.31
C GLY A 50 8.44 7.59 -3.70
N VAL A 51 9.72 7.47 -3.46
CA VAL A 51 10.31 6.33 -2.73
C VAL A 51 9.69 6.08 -1.35
N ARG A 52 8.87 7.02 -0.85
CA ARG A 52 8.26 7.00 0.48
C ARG A 52 6.75 7.15 0.46
N LYS A 53 6.09 6.95 -0.70
CA LYS A 53 4.63 7.11 -0.83
C LYS A 53 4.03 5.93 -1.57
N ILE A 54 2.88 5.44 -1.09
CA ILE A 54 2.07 4.44 -1.77
C ILE A 54 0.67 5.03 -1.93
N LYS A 55 0.20 5.11 -3.18
CA LYS A 55 -1.18 5.50 -3.48
C LYS A 55 -2.05 4.26 -3.50
N LEU A 56 -3.10 4.29 -2.72
CA LEU A 56 -4.19 3.32 -2.73
C LEU A 56 -5.36 3.91 -3.49
N SER A 57 -6.10 3.09 -4.20
CA SER A 57 -7.40 3.41 -4.78
C SER A 57 -8.28 2.16 -4.74
N TRP A 58 -9.58 2.35 -4.62
CA TRP A 58 -10.55 1.27 -4.59
C TRP A 58 -11.84 1.67 -5.30
N SER A 59 -12.67 0.68 -5.62
CA SER A 59 -13.98 0.89 -6.20
C SER A 59 -14.93 1.47 -5.14
N LYS A 60 -15.84 2.34 -5.57
CA LYS A 60 -16.97 2.74 -4.73
C LYS A 60 -17.76 1.47 -4.36
N ALA A 61 -18.04 1.29 -3.08
CA ALA A 61 -18.87 0.20 -2.58
C ALA A 61 -20.32 0.69 -2.44
N LYS A 62 -21.27 -0.21 -2.71
CA LYS A 62 -22.70 0.06 -2.51
C LYS A 62 -22.92 0.46 -1.05
N ASP A 63 -23.82 1.37 -0.77
CA ASP A 63 -24.24 1.85 0.56
C ASP A 63 -23.11 2.31 1.49
N ALA A 64 -21.91 2.57 0.91
CA ALA A 64 -20.79 3.05 1.69
C ALA A 64 -20.81 4.57 1.84
N GLN A 65 -20.80 5.02 3.09
CA GLN A 65 -20.63 6.43 3.46
C GLN A 65 -19.16 6.77 3.75
N GLY A 66 -18.33 5.75 4.00
CA GLY A 66 -16.90 5.92 4.20
C GLY A 66 -16.13 4.62 4.19
N TYR A 67 -14.82 4.74 4.36
CA TYR A 67 -13.86 3.64 4.27
C TYR A 67 -12.82 3.74 5.36
N ILE A 68 -12.53 2.61 6.01
CA ILE A 68 -11.41 2.48 6.93
C ILE A 68 -10.27 1.79 6.21
N VAL A 69 -9.11 2.41 6.22
CA VAL A 69 -7.90 1.90 5.58
C VAL A 69 -7.00 1.28 6.62
N TYR A 70 -6.60 0.04 6.39
CA TYR A 70 -5.72 -0.72 7.26
C TYR A 70 -4.38 -0.99 6.58
N ARG A 71 -3.31 -1.00 7.35
CA ARG A 71 -1.98 -1.42 6.93
C ARG A 71 -1.45 -2.51 7.82
N TYR A 72 -0.86 -3.53 7.22
CA TYR A 72 -0.18 -4.60 7.95
C TYR A 72 1.07 -4.07 8.66
N ASN A 73 1.16 -4.38 9.95
CA ASN A 73 2.33 -4.11 10.77
C ASN A 73 3.12 -5.41 10.94
N ALA A 74 4.33 -5.47 10.36
CA ALA A 74 5.17 -6.66 10.40
C ALA A 74 5.69 -7.02 11.81
N LYS A 75 5.78 -6.04 12.72
CA LYS A 75 6.22 -6.30 14.11
C LYS A 75 5.13 -7.01 14.92
N THR A 76 3.90 -6.49 14.85
CA THR A 76 2.76 -7.05 15.61
C THR A 76 2.02 -8.14 14.87
N ARG A 77 2.35 -8.38 13.58
CA ARG A 77 1.66 -9.30 12.67
C ARG A 77 0.14 -9.05 12.54
N LYS A 78 -0.30 -7.83 12.80
CA LYS A 78 -1.71 -7.41 12.75
C LYS A 78 -1.91 -6.24 11.78
N TYR A 79 -3.14 -6.09 11.30
CA TYR A 79 -3.53 -4.91 10.54
C TYR A 79 -3.94 -3.78 11.50
N ALA A 80 -3.39 -2.60 11.30
CA ALA A 80 -3.72 -1.40 12.07
C ALA A 80 -4.42 -0.38 11.19
N VAL A 81 -5.38 0.34 11.75
CA VAL A 81 -6.04 1.47 11.08
C VAL A 81 -5.03 2.59 10.84
N ILE A 82 -5.00 3.10 9.61
CA ILE A 82 -4.13 4.22 9.24
C ILE A 82 -4.90 5.44 8.70
N ALA A 83 -6.15 5.26 8.33
CA ALA A 83 -7.03 6.36 7.92
C ALA A 83 -8.51 5.94 7.96
N ASN A 84 -9.36 6.96 8.15
CA ASN A 84 -10.79 6.93 7.87
C ASN A 84 -11.06 8.03 6.82
N THR A 85 -11.81 7.72 5.75
CA THR A 85 -12.01 8.64 4.63
C THR A 85 -13.30 8.36 3.88
N LYS A 86 -13.96 9.41 3.39
CA LYS A 86 -15.11 9.30 2.46
C LYS A 86 -14.64 9.12 1.00
N LYS A 87 -13.36 9.35 0.70
CA LYS A 87 -12.79 9.24 -0.65
C LYS A 87 -12.47 7.80 -1.00
N THR A 88 -12.47 7.46 -2.28
CA THR A 88 -12.08 6.13 -2.80
C THR A 88 -10.59 6.00 -3.08
N ALA A 89 -9.78 6.86 -2.47
CA ALA A 89 -8.33 6.85 -2.59
C ALA A 89 -7.64 7.37 -1.33
N TYR A 90 -6.47 6.85 -1.04
CA TYR A 90 -5.61 7.29 0.07
C TYR A 90 -4.14 7.23 -0.32
N THR A 91 -3.32 8.13 0.22
CA THR A 91 -1.88 8.12 0.01
C THR A 91 -1.16 7.91 1.33
N ASP A 92 -0.60 6.74 1.50
CA ASP A 92 0.24 6.42 2.65
C ASP A 92 1.64 7.03 2.46
N LYS A 93 2.00 7.98 3.32
CA LYS A 93 3.22 8.79 3.25
C LYS A 93 4.25 8.31 4.29
N LYS A 94 5.50 8.80 4.18
CA LYS A 94 6.62 8.54 5.12
C LYS A 94 6.96 7.06 5.25
N ARG A 95 6.83 6.28 4.16
CA ARG A 95 7.18 4.86 4.13
C ARG A 95 8.68 4.64 3.95
N THR A 96 9.16 3.51 4.42
CA THR A 96 10.56 3.11 4.22
C THR A 96 10.78 2.70 2.76
N PRO A 97 11.79 3.22 2.07
CA PRO A 97 12.13 2.79 0.70
C PRO A 97 12.46 1.31 0.61
N GLY A 98 12.18 0.68 -0.53
CA GLY A 98 12.50 -0.72 -0.81
C GLY A 98 11.75 -1.72 0.08
N THR A 99 10.58 -1.35 0.62
CA THR A 99 9.83 -2.16 1.58
C THR A 99 8.46 -2.52 1.02
N VAL A 100 8.03 -3.76 1.25
CA VAL A 100 6.69 -4.24 0.91
C VAL A 100 5.70 -3.77 1.97
N TYR A 101 4.57 -3.25 1.53
CA TYR A 101 3.45 -2.89 2.39
C TYR A 101 2.18 -3.58 1.89
N ARG A 102 1.34 -4.03 2.82
CA ARG A 102 0.05 -4.69 2.55
C ARG A 102 -1.06 -3.89 3.17
N TYR A 103 -2.18 -3.79 2.45
CA TYR A 103 -3.32 -2.96 2.82
C TYR A 103 -4.63 -3.70 2.65
N LEU A 104 -5.59 -3.36 3.50
CA LEU A 104 -6.99 -3.73 3.40
C LEU A 104 -7.83 -2.47 3.52
N VAL A 105 -9.02 -2.50 2.96
CA VAL A 105 -10.01 -1.43 3.12
C VAL A 105 -11.33 -2.07 3.50
N LYS A 106 -12.04 -1.44 4.43
CA LYS A 106 -13.38 -1.85 4.85
C LYS A 106 -14.33 -0.68 4.64
N ALA A 107 -15.43 -0.91 3.95
CA ALA A 107 -16.48 0.09 3.82
C ALA A 107 -17.33 0.13 5.09
N TYR A 108 -17.90 1.27 5.40
CA TYR A 108 -18.92 1.40 6.42
C TYR A 108 -20.03 2.34 5.97
N GLY A 109 -21.22 2.09 6.48
CA GLY A 109 -22.37 2.98 6.42
C GLY A 109 -22.82 3.35 7.83
N VAL A 110 -23.65 4.36 7.93
CA VAL A 110 -24.27 4.80 9.19
C VAL A 110 -25.77 4.77 8.99
N SER A 111 -26.45 3.99 9.80
CA SER A 111 -27.94 3.93 9.80
C SER A 111 -28.54 5.22 10.32
N LEU A 112 -29.83 5.40 10.12
CA LEU A 112 -30.57 6.56 10.64
C LEU A 112 -30.46 6.66 12.17
N ASN A 113 -30.36 5.53 12.86
CA ASN A 113 -30.13 5.45 14.31
C ASN A 113 -28.67 5.71 14.71
N LYS A 114 -27.87 6.32 13.81
CA LYS A 114 -26.43 6.62 14.01
C LYS A 114 -25.55 5.39 14.31
N LYS A 115 -26.04 4.17 14.11
CA LYS A 115 -25.26 2.94 14.26
C LYS A 115 -24.34 2.76 13.04
N VAL A 116 -23.07 2.48 13.29
CA VAL A 116 -22.09 2.20 12.22
C VAL A 116 -22.16 0.73 11.83
N ILE A 117 -22.41 0.47 10.57
CA ILE A 117 -22.48 -0.86 9.98
C ILE A 117 -21.28 -1.05 9.04
N TYR A 118 -20.57 -2.15 9.19
CA TYR A 118 -19.36 -2.44 8.43
C TYR A 118 -19.63 -3.51 7.37
N GLY A 119 -19.18 -3.25 6.15
CA GLY A 119 -19.14 -4.25 5.08
C GLY A 119 -18.02 -5.27 5.27
N GLN A 120 -17.89 -6.19 4.34
CA GLN A 120 -16.79 -7.15 4.30
C GLN A 120 -15.44 -6.48 4.05
N VAL A 121 -14.38 -7.11 4.51
CA VAL A 121 -13.00 -6.66 4.25
C VAL A 121 -12.64 -6.89 2.78
N SER A 122 -11.96 -5.91 2.17
CA SER A 122 -11.48 -6.00 0.79
C SER A 122 -10.45 -7.11 0.57
N ASN A 123 -10.12 -7.37 -0.71
CA ASN A 123 -8.91 -8.10 -1.05
C ASN A 123 -7.65 -7.42 -0.48
N CYS A 124 -6.63 -8.22 -0.19
CA CYS A 124 -5.32 -7.70 0.21
C CYS A 124 -4.59 -7.10 -0.99
N ALA A 125 -4.29 -5.80 -0.94
CA ALA A 125 -3.49 -5.11 -1.94
C ALA A 125 -2.08 -4.88 -1.41
N SER A 126 -1.06 -5.20 -2.22
CA SER A 126 0.33 -5.01 -1.84
C SER A 126 1.08 -4.13 -2.83
N ALA A 127 2.04 -3.35 -2.32
CA ALA A 127 2.96 -2.58 -3.14
C ALA A 127 4.33 -2.48 -2.47
N VAL A 128 5.36 -2.38 -3.30
CA VAL A 128 6.75 -2.15 -2.86
C VAL A 128 7.12 -0.70 -3.11
N THR A 129 7.61 0.00 -2.10
CA THR A 129 8.20 1.32 -2.29
C THR A 129 9.51 1.20 -3.07
N LYS A 130 9.77 2.14 -3.98
CA LYS A 130 11.02 2.14 -4.75
C LYS A 130 12.22 2.28 -3.82
N PRO A 131 13.35 1.60 -4.09
CA PRO A 131 14.60 1.86 -3.40
C PRO A 131 15.07 3.31 -3.64
N GLN A 132 15.85 3.83 -2.72
CA GLN A 132 16.55 5.11 -2.94
C GLN A 132 17.70 4.92 -3.93
N THR A 133 17.91 5.90 -4.79
CA THR A 133 19.08 5.94 -5.66
C THR A 133 20.36 6.03 -4.84
N PRO A 134 21.38 5.21 -5.09
CA PRO A 134 22.66 5.33 -4.43
C PRO A 134 23.36 6.63 -4.87
N LYS A 135 24.28 7.12 -4.02
CA LYS A 135 25.16 8.24 -4.37
C LYS A 135 26.56 7.68 -4.64
N ILE A 136 27.11 7.97 -5.81
CA ILE A 136 28.53 7.76 -6.07
C ILE A 136 29.30 8.80 -5.25
N THR A 137 30.22 8.36 -4.42
CA THR A 137 31.00 9.23 -3.53
C THR A 137 32.40 9.48 -4.05
N SER A 138 32.92 8.58 -4.86
CA SER A 138 34.25 8.72 -5.47
C SER A 138 34.36 7.86 -6.72
N VAL A 139 35.06 8.37 -7.71
CA VAL A 139 35.58 7.61 -8.86
C VAL A 139 37.05 7.90 -8.94
N LYS A 140 37.89 6.88 -8.84
CA LYS A 140 39.36 7.01 -8.92
C LYS A 140 39.89 6.09 -10.00
N LYS A 141 40.90 6.56 -10.72
CA LYS A 141 41.67 5.75 -11.67
C LYS A 141 42.42 4.65 -10.88
N ALA A 142 42.36 3.41 -11.34
CA ALA A 142 43.00 2.27 -10.73
C ALA A 142 43.83 1.48 -11.75
N GLY A 143 44.68 2.22 -12.50
CA GLY A 143 45.47 1.74 -13.63
C GLY A 143 44.99 2.35 -14.95
N THR A 144 45.55 1.91 -16.07
CA THR A 144 45.23 2.45 -17.40
C THR A 144 43.83 2.10 -17.89
N THR A 145 43.31 0.93 -17.50
CA THR A 145 42.01 0.39 -17.99
C THR A 145 40.99 0.12 -16.88
N LYS A 146 41.26 0.58 -15.67
CA LYS A 146 40.42 0.28 -14.48
C LYS A 146 40.03 1.54 -13.74
N ALA A 147 38.82 1.55 -13.22
CA ALA A 147 38.34 2.60 -12.31
C ALA A 147 37.80 1.95 -11.01
N MET A 148 38.10 2.60 -9.90
CA MET A 148 37.50 2.29 -8.59
C MET A 148 36.31 3.21 -8.38
N ILE A 149 35.11 2.63 -8.22
CA ILE A 149 33.88 3.39 -8.00
C ILE A 149 33.43 3.13 -6.55
N GLN A 150 33.31 4.19 -5.77
CA GLN A 150 32.78 4.13 -4.44
C GLN A 150 31.37 4.69 -4.40
N LEU A 151 30.44 3.97 -3.78
CA LEU A 151 29.06 4.40 -3.66
C LEU A 151 28.52 4.19 -2.23
N LYS A 152 27.63 5.09 -1.80
CA LYS A 152 26.95 4.98 -0.51
C LYS A 152 25.77 4.01 -0.62
N THR A 153 25.81 2.96 0.19
CA THR A 153 24.77 1.92 0.20
C THR A 153 23.44 2.45 0.75
N LYS A 154 22.33 1.83 0.33
CA LYS A 154 20.98 2.16 0.78
C LYS A 154 20.35 0.92 1.43
N ARG A 155 19.44 1.16 2.38
CA ARG A 155 18.67 0.09 3.03
C ARG A 155 17.74 -0.62 2.02
N ASN A 156 17.51 -1.90 2.25
CA ASN A 156 16.57 -2.73 1.47
C ASN A 156 16.88 -2.78 -0.02
N VAL A 157 18.15 -2.77 -0.37
CA VAL A 157 18.65 -2.91 -1.74
C VAL A 157 19.42 -4.23 -1.82
N LYS A 158 19.02 -5.11 -2.74
CA LYS A 158 19.71 -6.40 -2.98
C LYS A 158 21.01 -6.23 -3.76
N GLY A 159 21.09 -5.18 -4.58
CA GLY A 159 22.26 -4.91 -5.41
C GLY A 159 22.14 -3.59 -6.16
N TYR A 160 23.11 -3.31 -6.99
CA TYR A 160 23.23 -2.09 -7.80
C TYR A 160 23.54 -2.45 -9.22
N GLN A 161 22.93 -1.78 -10.18
CA GLN A 161 23.31 -1.81 -11.57
C GLN A 161 24.26 -0.65 -11.87
N LEU A 162 25.30 -0.90 -12.64
CA LEU A 162 26.29 0.07 -13.05
C LEU A 162 26.09 0.40 -14.53
N TYR A 163 26.04 1.67 -14.81
CA TYR A 163 25.92 2.20 -16.16
C TYR A 163 27.10 3.13 -16.44
N GLU A 164 27.65 3.01 -17.63
CA GLU A 164 28.69 3.89 -18.17
C GLU A 164 28.06 4.85 -19.18
N TYR A 165 28.46 6.12 -19.14
CA TYR A 165 28.05 7.10 -20.14
C TYR A 165 28.93 7.00 -21.36
N MET A 166 28.33 6.73 -22.51
CA MET A 166 29.02 6.62 -23.79
C MET A 166 28.92 7.95 -24.51
N TRP A 167 30.04 8.66 -24.60
CA TRP A 167 30.12 9.99 -25.22
C TRP A 167 29.73 9.98 -26.69
N GLN A 168 30.10 8.92 -27.44
CA GLN A 168 29.82 8.78 -28.87
C GLN A 168 28.30 8.70 -29.15
N THR A 169 27.56 8.04 -28.30
CA THR A 169 26.11 7.84 -28.47
C THR A 169 25.26 8.73 -27.56
N LYS A 170 25.90 9.51 -26.69
CA LYS A 170 25.23 10.32 -25.63
C LYS A 170 24.23 9.53 -24.79
N LYS A 171 24.48 8.24 -24.57
CA LYS A 171 23.60 7.32 -23.84
C LYS A 171 24.32 6.58 -22.73
N PHE A 172 23.55 6.15 -21.72
CA PHE A 172 24.05 5.26 -20.69
C PHE A 172 23.96 3.80 -21.14
N LYS A 173 25.07 3.05 -21.05
CA LYS A 173 25.17 1.63 -21.34
C LYS A 173 25.29 0.85 -20.04
N LEU A 174 24.49 -0.22 -19.87
CA LEU A 174 24.61 -1.13 -18.75
C LEU A 174 25.93 -1.92 -18.87
N VAL A 175 26.80 -1.82 -17.87
CA VAL A 175 28.11 -2.48 -17.87
C VAL A 175 28.20 -3.61 -16.84
N GLY A 176 27.38 -3.58 -15.80
CA GLY A 176 27.37 -4.64 -14.81
C GLY A 176 26.41 -4.45 -13.65
N LYS A 177 26.46 -5.39 -12.73
CA LYS A 177 25.74 -5.32 -11.45
C LYS A 177 26.59 -5.80 -10.28
N ILE A 178 26.26 -5.28 -9.09
CA ILE A 178 26.82 -5.73 -7.81
C ILE A 178 25.69 -6.39 -7.01
N GLU A 179 25.89 -7.61 -6.55
CA GLU A 179 25.01 -8.32 -5.63
C GLU A 179 25.81 -8.83 -4.43
N GLY A 180 25.57 -8.26 -3.26
CA GLY A 180 26.39 -8.50 -2.10
C GLY A 180 27.85 -8.12 -2.35
N LYS A 181 28.78 -9.08 -2.16
CA LYS A 181 30.22 -8.90 -2.42
C LYS A 181 30.64 -9.40 -3.82
N LYS A 182 29.72 -9.56 -4.75
CA LYS A 182 30.00 -10.11 -6.08
C LYS A 182 29.68 -9.08 -7.16
N TYR A 183 30.59 -8.94 -8.12
CA TYR A 183 30.39 -8.17 -9.33
C TYR A 183 30.11 -9.09 -10.52
N TYR A 184 29.20 -8.68 -11.37
CA TYR A 184 28.82 -9.38 -12.59
C TYR A 184 28.91 -8.40 -13.75
N LYS A 185 29.72 -8.74 -14.75
CA LYS A 185 29.83 -7.98 -16.01
C LYS A 185 28.62 -8.29 -16.88
N TYR A 186 28.09 -7.30 -17.56
CA TYR A 186 26.99 -7.47 -18.50
C TYR A 186 27.52 -7.68 -19.92
N ASP A 187 27.13 -8.77 -20.54
CA ASP A 187 27.37 -9.05 -21.96
C ASP A 187 26.15 -8.59 -22.75
N SER A 188 26.30 -7.52 -23.52
CA SER A 188 25.20 -6.91 -24.28
C SER A 188 24.74 -7.76 -25.48
N LYS A 189 25.63 -8.59 -26.06
CA LYS A 189 25.29 -9.51 -27.15
C LYS A 189 24.45 -10.68 -26.65
N LYS A 190 24.89 -11.29 -25.57
CA LYS A 190 24.20 -12.43 -24.94
C LYS A 190 23.06 -12.05 -24.00
N LYS A 191 22.90 -10.76 -23.71
CA LYS A 191 21.93 -10.20 -22.72
C LYS A 191 22.00 -10.91 -21.35
N LYS A 192 23.20 -11.32 -20.93
CA LYS A 192 23.46 -12.07 -19.70
C LYS A 192 24.47 -11.38 -18.79
N PHE A 193 24.33 -11.63 -17.49
CA PHE A 193 25.32 -11.26 -16.48
C PHE A 193 26.23 -12.45 -16.20
N THR A 194 27.54 -12.25 -16.34
CA THR A 194 28.56 -13.24 -16.00
C THR A 194 29.38 -12.75 -14.81
N ARG A 195 29.59 -13.63 -13.82
CA ARG A 195 30.38 -13.28 -12.63
C ARG A 195 31.81 -12.96 -13.03
N ASP A 196 32.25 -11.75 -12.71
CA ASP A 196 33.66 -11.36 -12.86
C ASP A 196 34.40 -11.64 -11.55
N ARG A 197 35.22 -12.68 -11.54
CA ARG A 197 36.03 -13.08 -10.37
C ARG A 197 37.28 -12.21 -10.18
N LYS A 198 37.69 -11.46 -11.21
CA LYS A 198 38.86 -10.56 -11.18
C LYS A 198 38.55 -9.20 -10.51
N SER A 199 37.29 -8.77 -10.56
CA SER A 199 36.84 -7.54 -9.91
C SER A 199 36.55 -7.79 -8.42
N LYS A 200 37.13 -6.94 -7.57
CA LYS A 200 36.90 -6.99 -6.11
C LYS A 200 35.77 -6.02 -5.74
N VAL A 201 34.86 -6.48 -4.89
CA VAL A 201 33.82 -5.64 -4.27
C VAL A 201 34.10 -5.60 -2.77
N VAL A 202 34.49 -4.43 -2.27
CA VAL A 202 34.76 -4.20 -0.87
C VAL A 202 33.57 -3.49 -0.23
N GLN A 203 33.04 -4.06 0.84
CA GLN A 203 31.96 -3.44 1.62
C GLN A 203 32.52 -2.90 2.93
N ASN A 204 32.35 -1.60 3.14
CA ASN A 204 32.69 -0.97 4.40
C ASN A 204 31.42 -0.76 5.22
N ALA A 205 31.17 -1.62 6.20
CA ALA A 205 29.97 -1.58 7.03
C ALA A 205 29.88 -0.30 7.89
N LYS A 206 31.00 0.21 8.42
CA LYS A 206 31.01 1.44 9.21
C LYS A 206 30.68 2.67 8.36
N LYS A 207 31.27 2.78 7.18
CA LYS A 207 31.01 3.90 6.23
C LYS A 207 29.77 3.68 5.35
N LYS A 208 29.13 2.51 5.41
CA LYS A 208 27.99 2.13 4.56
C LYS A 208 28.29 2.36 3.06
N THR A 209 29.48 1.98 2.62
CA THR A 209 29.96 2.15 1.23
C THR A 209 30.28 0.80 0.60
N ILE A 210 30.29 0.79 -0.73
CA ILE A 210 30.78 -0.29 -1.59
C ILE A 210 31.78 0.32 -2.55
N SER A 211 32.89 -0.32 -2.76
CA SER A 211 33.92 0.03 -3.73
C SER A 211 34.38 -1.20 -4.52
#